data_6f03b1e1fe7714a5208e43cd1a7b87fc
#
_entry.id   6f03b1e1fe7714a5208e43cd1a7b87fc
#
_cell.length_a   1.000
_cell.length_b   1.000
_cell.length_c   1.000
_cell.angle_alpha   90.00
_cell.angle_beta   90.00
_cell.angle_gamma   90.00
#
_symmetry.space_group_name_H-M   'P 1'
#
loop_
_entity.id
_entity.type
_entity.pdbx_description
1 polymer ?
#
loop_
_entity_poly.entity_id
_entity_poly.type
_entity_poly.pdbx_seq_one_letter_code
_entity_poly.pdbx_strand_id
1 'polypeptide(L)'
;MGGNLVSWRSKKQAVVAWSTAEAEYRAIALSLCEMMWLKSLVKELRLLWNETMILHCDNIAAINIANNPVQFDCTKHVEIDRFFIKEKLSCGVLRLEYIKSCSQLADCFTKGLGPKDNESICNKMGMINIFSPS
;
A
#
# COMPACT_ATOMS: atom_id res chain seq x y z
N MET A 1 4.02 5.34 -12.25
CA MET A 1 4.22 6.13 -13.47
C MET A 1 5.70 6.10 -13.81
N GLY A 2 6.07 5.45 -14.91
CA GLY A 2 7.46 5.40 -15.37
C GLY A 2 8.49 4.74 -14.44
N GLY A 3 8.05 3.90 -13.49
CA GLY A 3 8.95 3.22 -12.55
C GLY A 3 9.49 4.07 -11.39
N ASN A 4 9.12 5.36 -11.32
CA ASN A 4 9.59 6.27 -10.29
C ASN A 4 8.60 6.40 -9.15
N LEU A 5 9.12 6.66 -7.94
CA LEU A 5 8.32 7.00 -6.76
C LEU A 5 7.62 8.35 -7.00
N VAL A 6 6.29 8.37 -6.88
CA VAL A 6 5.48 9.58 -7.08
C VAL A 6 5.06 10.20 -5.75
N SER A 7 4.69 9.36 -4.78
CA SER A 7 4.24 9.79 -3.46
C SER A 7 4.59 8.75 -2.42
N TRP A 8 4.78 9.19 -1.19
CA TRP A 8 5.01 8.32 -0.05
C TRP A 8 4.35 8.91 1.19
N ARG A 9 3.98 8.05 2.13
CA ARG A 9 3.42 8.46 3.41
C ARG A 9 3.81 7.48 4.50
N SER A 10 4.30 7.99 5.61
CA SER A 10 4.48 7.25 6.84
C SER A 10 3.67 7.94 7.94
N LYS A 11 2.67 7.27 8.48
CA LYS A 11 1.81 7.81 9.53
C LYS A 11 1.46 6.73 10.53
N LYS A 12 1.67 7.03 11.83
CA LYS A 12 1.19 6.17 12.90
C LYS A 12 -0.34 6.09 12.86
N GLN A 13 -0.89 4.88 12.93
CA GLN A 13 -2.33 4.68 13.01
C GLN A 13 -2.88 5.27 14.31
N ALA A 14 -4.03 5.90 14.23
CA ALA A 14 -4.66 6.56 15.39
C ALA A 14 -5.30 5.57 16.37
N VAL A 15 -5.56 4.34 15.92
CA VAL A 15 -6.23 3.29 16.69
C VAL A 15 -5.28 2.13 16.89
N VAL A 16 -5.30 1.55 18.09
CA VAL A 16 -4.52 0.35 18.40
C VAL A 16 -5.14 -0.85 17.69
N ALA A 17 -4.34 -1.57 16.92
CA ALA A 17 -4.74 -2.83 16.30
C ALA A 17 -4.51 -3.99 17.29
N TRP A 18 -5.39 -4.97 17.28
CA TRP A 18 -5.33 -6.15 18.17
C TRP A 18 -4.38 -7.22 17.64
N SER A 19 -4.03 -7.13 16.35
CA SER A 19 -3.09 -8.03 15.69
C SER A 19 -2.32 -7.32 14.58
N THR A 20 -1.19 -7.89 14.17
CA THR A 20 -0.42 -7.40 13.02
C THR A 20 -1.25 -7.48 11.73
N ALA A 21 -2.05 -8.54 11.55
CA ALA A 21 -2.92 -8.69 10.40
C ALA A 21 -3.99 -7.58 10.33
N GLU A 22 -4.55 -7.18 11.47
CA GLU A 22 -5.49 -6.05 11.54
C GLU A 22 -4.79 -4.71 11.21
N ALA A 23 -3.59 -4.50 11.74
CA ALA A 23 -2.81 -3.30 11.44
C ALA A 23 -2.51 -3.18 9.94
N GLU A 24 -2.07 -4.28 9.32
CA GLU A 24 -1.82 -4.35 7.88
C GLU A 24 -3.10 -4.18 7.06
N TYR A 25 -4.20 -4.78 7.51
CA TYR A 25 -5.49 -4.63 6.85
C TYR A 25 -5.97 -3.18 6.82
N ARG A 26 -5.82 -2.46 7.94
CA ARG A 26 -6.10 -1.01 8.00
C ARG A 26 -5.14 -0.19 7.13
N ALA A 27 -3.86 -0.61 7.04
CA ALA A 27 -2.91 0.01 6.12
C ALA A 27 -3.34 -0.17 4.66
N ILE A 28 -3.90 -1.33 4.29
CA ILE A 28 -4.51 -1.56 2.96
C ILE A 28 -5.64 -0.55 2.70
N ALA A 29 -6.57 -0.36 3.65
CA ALA A 29 -7.68 0.59 3.51
C ALA A 29 -7.18 2.03 3.31
N LEU A 30 -6.23 2.47 4.12
CA LEU A 30 -5.64 3.81 4.01
C LEU A 30 -4.88 4.00 2.69
N SER A 31 -4.11 3.00 2.27
CA SER A 31 -3.40 3.03 0.99
C SER A 31 -4.38 3.10 -0.19
N LEU A 32 -5.49 2.36 -0.11
CA LEU A 32 -6.53 2.42 -1.13
C LEU A 32 -7.17 3.81 -1.23
N CYS A 33 -7.42 4.50 -0.11
CA CYS A 33 -7.90 5.88 -0.12
C CYS A 33 -6.93 6.82 -0.86
N GLU A 34 -5.63 6.71 -0.58
CA GLU A 34 -4.61 7.52 -1.25
C GLU A 34 -4.53 7.18 -2.76
N MET A 35 -4.61 5.91 -3.13
CA MET A 35 -4.61 5.48 -4.52
C MET A 35 -5.84 6.00 -5.28
N MET A 36 -7.01 5.98 -4.65
CA MET A 36 -8.25 6.52 -5.24
C MET A 36 -8.15 8.04 -5.44
N TRP A 37 -7.57 8.75 -4.49
CA TRP A 37 -7.30 10.17 -4.61
C TRP A 37 -6.34 10.47 -5.77
N LEU A 38 -5.22 9.74 -5.85
CA LEU A 38 -4.28 9.87 -6.96
C LEU A 38 -4.94 9.58 -8.32
N LYS A 39 -5.79 8.55 -8.39
CA LYS A 39 -6.54 8.23 -9.61
C LYS A 39 -7.46 9.39 -10.03
N SER A 40 -8.13 10.03 -9.07
CA SER A 40 -8.95 11.20 -9.34
C SER A 40 -8.13 12.38 -9.84
N LEU A 41 -6.98 12.64 -9.21
CA LEU A 41 -6.06 13.71 -9.62
C LEU A 41 -5.55 13.50 -11.06
N VAL A 42 -5.14 12.27 -11.39
CA VAL A 42 -4.67 11.92 -12.74
C VAL A 42 -5.79 12.14 -13.79
N LYS A 43 -7.03 11.79 -13.41
CA LYS A 43 -8.21 12.02 -14.27
C LYS A 43 -8.49 13.52 -14.49
N GLU A 44 -8.38 14.33 -13.45
CA GLU A 44 -8.51 15.80 -13.55
C GLU A 44 -7.45 16.43 -14.46
N LEU A 45 -6.23 15.89 -14.40
CA LEU A 45 -5.13 16.27 -15.31
C LEU A 45 -5.33 15.75 -16.74
N ARG A 46 -6.47 15.12 -17.05
CA ARG A 46 -6.80 14.52 -18.35
C ARG A 46 -5.80 13.45 -18.82
N LEU A 47 -5.08 12.83 -17.89
CA LEU A 47 -4.23 11.69 -18.18
C LEU A 47 -5.08 10.42 -18.14
N LEU A 48 -5.00 9.59 -19.17
CA LEU A 48 -5.75 8.33 -19.24
C LEU A 48 -5.08 7.30 -18.33
N TRP A 49 -5.79 6.86 -17.30
CA TRP A 49 -5.40 5.73 -16.45
C TRP A 49 -6.60 4.82 -16.21
N ASN A 50 -6.71 3.82 -17.06
CA ASN A 50 -7.81 2.84 -16.99
C ASN A 50 -7.37 1.49 -16.38
N GLU A 51 -6.12 1.39 -15.92
CA GLU A 51 -5.59 0.15 -15.38
C GLU A 51 -6.09 -0.12 -13.96
N THR A 52 -6.13 -1.41 -13.61
CA THR A 52 -6.36 -1.88 -12.24
C THR A 52 -5.19 -1.42 -11.36
N MET A 53 -5.48 -0.88 -10.21
CA MET A 53 -4.47 -0.51 -9.22
C MET A 53 -3.96 -1.77 -8.53
N ILE A 54 -2.64 -1.93 -8.44
CA ILE A 54 -2.01 -3.05 -7.74
C ILE A 54 -1.47 -2.53 -6.41
N LEU A 55 -1.83 -3.19 -5.32
CA LEU A 55 -1.32 -2.91 -3.98
C LEU A 55 -0.59 -4.15 -3.46
N HIS A 56 0.70 -3.97 -3.19
CA HIS A 56 1.55 -5.01 -2.66
C HIS A 56 1.48 -5.05 -1.13
N CYS A 57 1.32 -6.25 -0.57
CA CYS A 57 1.30 -6.48 0.87
C CYS A 57 2.14 -7.72 1.20
N ASP A 58 2.92 -7.66 2.26
CA ASP A 58 3.76 -8.79 2.71
C ASP A 58 3.08 -9.65 3.79
N ASN A 59 1.86 -9.31 4.18
CA ASN A 59 1.07 -10.06 5.16
C ASN A 59 -0.04 -10.88 4.48
N ILE A 60 0.19 -12.18 4.30
CA ILE A 60 -0.77 -13.10 3.69
C ILE A 60 -2.08 -13.15 4.47
N ALA A 61 -2.03 -13.05 5.83
CA ALA A 61 -3.25 -13.08 6.64
C ALA A 61 -4.13 -11.85 6.36
N ALA A 62 -3.54 -10.66 6.20
CA ALA A 62 -4.27 -9.46 5.82
C ALA A 62 -4.91 -9.57 4.41
N ILE A 63 -4.18 -10.16 3.46
CA ILE A 63 -4.71 -10.43 2.10
C ILE A 63 -5.87 -11.42 2.16
N ASN A 64 -5.76 -12.48 2.98
CA ASN A 64 -6.84 -13.46 3.14
C ASN A 64 -8.07 -12.84 3.78
N ILE A 65 -7.92 -11.95 4.76
CA ILE A 65 -9.02 -11.19 5.36
C ILE A 65 -9.72 -10.33 4.29
N ALA A 66 -8.95 -9.69 3.41
CA ALA A 66 -9.49 -8.87 2.34
C ALA A 66 -10.33 -9.68 1.33
N ASN A 67 -9.87 -10.87 1.00
CA ASN A 67 -10.55 -11.75 0.04
C ASN A 67 -11.73 -12.52 0.66
N ASN A 68 -11.64 -12.91 1.94
CA ASN A 68 -12.64 -13.73 2.63
C ASN A 68 -13.12 -13.06 3.93
N PRO A 69 -13.98 -12.07 3.87
CA PRO A 69 -14.36 -11.26 5.03
C PRO A 69 -15.32 -11.92 6.03
N VAL A 70 -15.62 -13.21 5.91
CA VAL A 70 -16.75 -13.87 6.65
C VAL A 70 -16.45 -14.16 8.11
N GLN A 71 -15.20 -14.09 8.62
CA GLN A 71 -14.83 -14.67 9.91
C GLN A 71 -14.03 -13.79 10.88
N PHE A 72 -14.16 -12.49 10.86
CA PHE A 72 -13.52 -11.68 11.90
C PHE A 72 -14.56 -10.91 12.71
N ASP A 73 -14.65 -11.22 14.00
CA ASP A 73 -15.29 -10.37 15.02
C ASP A 73 -14.51 -9.06 15.12
N CYS A 74 -14.92 -8.09 14.33
CA CYS A 74 -14.21 -6.83 14.18
C CYS A 74 -15.00 -5.69 14.81
N THR A 75 -14.29 -4.73 15.35
CA THR A 75 -14.88 -3.42 15.75
C THR A 75 -15.54 -2.76 14.53
N LYS A 76 -16.59 -1.96 14.76
CA LYS A 76 -17.36 -1.27 13.70
C LYS A 76 -16.52 -0.53 12.68
N HIS A 77 -15.33 -0.03 13.05
CA HIS A 77 -14.42 0.66 12.14
C HIS A 77 -13.78 -0.27 11.12
N VAL A 78 -13.42 -1.49 11.51
CA VAL A 78 -12.86 -2.50 10.60
C VAL A 78 -13.93 -3.02 9.63
N GLU A 79 -15.19 -2.99 10.04
CA GLU A 79 -16.31 -3.40 9.19
C GLU A 79 -16.50 -2.43 7.99
N ILE A 80 -16.36 -1.13 8.20
CA ILE A 80 -16.42 -0.13 7.12
C ILE A 80 -15.25 -0.35 6.13
N ASP A 81 -14.03 -0.54 6.64
CA ASP A 81 -12.86 -0.82 5.82
C ASP A 81 -13.05 -2.10 5.00
N ARG A 82 -13.72 -3.11 5.57
CA ARG A 82 -14.03 -4.38 4.88
C ARG A 82 -14.92 -4.18 3.67
N PHE A 83 -16.03 -3.47 3.83
CA PHE A 83 -16.94 -3.20 2.73
C PHE A 83 -16.25 -2.42 1.62
N PHE A 84 -15.46 -1.41 1.98
CA PHE A 84 -14.75 -0.57 1.04
C PHE A 84 -13.73 -1.36 0.22
N ILE A 85 -12.84 -2.14 0.88
CA ILE A 85 -11.83 -2.94 0.19
C ILE A 85 -12.51 -3.99 -0.70
N LYS A 86 -13.51 -4.73 -0.17
CA LYS A 86 -14.22 -5.76 -0.91
C LYS A 86 -14.90 -5.21 -2.17
N GLU A 87 -15.55 -4.06 -2.06
CA GLU A 87 -16.16 -3.39 -3.21
C GLU A 87 -15.12 -3.14 -4.32
N LYS A 88 -13.96 -2.57 -3.98
CA LYS A 88 -12.94 -2.22 -4.96
C LYS A 88 -12.24 -3.45 -5.58
N LEU A 89 -12.09 -4.53 -4.81
CA LEU A 89 -11.63 -5.83 -5.32
C LEU A 89 -12.66 -6.43 -6.30
N SER A 90 -13.94 -6.45 -5.91
CA SER A 90 -15.02 -7.03 -6.74
C SER A 90 -15.23 -6.26 -8.05
N CYS A 91 -15.07 -4.94 -8.02
CA CYS A 91 -15.17 -4.09 -9.21
C CYS A 91 -13.93 -4.11 -10.10
N GLY A 92 -12.88 -4.87 -9.74
CA GLY A 92 -11.62 -4.92 -10.50
C GLY A 92 -10.80 -3.62 -10.48
N VAL A 93 -11.15 -2.68 -9.59
CA VAL A 93 -10.44 -1.40 -9.43
C VAL A 93 -9.14 -1.59 -8.68
N LEU A 94 -9.11 -2.55 -7.74
CA LEU A 94 -7.96 -2.92 -6.92
C LEU A 94 -7.62 -4.39 -7.12
N ARG A 95 -6.33 -4.70 -7.11
CA ARG A 95 -5.79 -6.05 -6.96
C ARG A 95 -4.74 -6.07 -5.86
N LEU A 96 -4.86 -7.02 -4.93
CA LEU A 96 -3.86 -7.26 -3.89
C LEU A 96 -2.89 -8.32 -4.36
N GLU A 97 -1.60 -8.04 -4.27
CA GLU A 97 -0.54 -8.98 -4.60
C GLU A 97 0.39 -9.18 -3.41
N TYR A 98 0.70 -10.44 -3.13
CA TYR A 98 1.69 -10.76 -2.11
C TYR A 98 3.09 -10.42 -2.59
N ILE A 99 3.86 -9.80 -1.70
CA ILE A 99 5.29 -9.55 -1.90
C ILE A 99 6.08 -10.02 -0.67
N LYS A 100 7.28 -10.53 -0.87
CA LYS A 100 8.15 -10.89 0.26
C LYS A 100 8.60 -9.61 0.99
N SER A 101 8.70 -9.67 2.33
CA SER A 101 9.12 -8.51 3.14
C SER A 101 10.45 -7.92 2.70
N CYS A 102 11.42 -8.75 2.26
CA CYS A 102 12.69 -8.26 1.72
C CYS A 102 12.57 -7.47 0.40
N SER A 103 11.41 -7.51 -0.25
CA SER A 103 11.10 -6.78 -1.48
C SER A 103 10.10 -5.65 -1.25
N GLN A 104 9.62 -5.47 -0.01
CA GLN A 104 8.65 -4.43 0.34
C GLN A 104 9.32 -3.05 0.35
N LEU A 105 9.04 -2.24 -0.66
CA LEU A 105 9.65 -0.91 -0.82
C LEU A 105 9.26 0.05 0.31
N ALA A 106 8.06 -0.09 0.86
CA ALA A 106 7.56 0.75 1.93
C ALA A 106 8.35 0.61 3.25
N ASP A 107 9.08 -0.48 3.44
CA ASP A 107 9.88 -0.73 4.63
C ASP A 107 10.97 0.33 4.85
N CYS A 108 11.50 0.95 3.81
CA CYS A 108 12.50 2.01 3.94
C CYS A 108 11.97 3.26 4.67
N PHE A 109 10.65 3.46 4.72
CA PHE A 109 10.03 4.58 5.40
C PHE A 109 9.68 4.30 6.86
N THR A 110 9.74 3.04 7.29
CA THR A 110 9.28 2.60 8.61
C THR A 110 10.30 1.80 9.40
N LYS A 111 11.34 1.27 8.74
CA LYS A 111 12.37 0.42 9.35
C LYS A 111 13.76 1.03 9.16
N GLY A 112 14.62 0.88 10.19
CA GLY A 112 16.05 1.21 10.08
C GLY A 112 16.74 0.16 9.23
N LEU A 113 17.02 0.49 7.96
CA LEU A 113 17.71 -0.39 7.01
C LEU A 113 19.22 -0.18 7.05
N GLY A 114 19.97 -1.25 6.80
CA GLY A 114 21.41 -1.15 6.55
C GLY A 114 21.71 -0.36 5.26
N PRO A 115 22.92 0.21 5.12
CA PRO A 115 23.27 1.06 3.97
C PRO A 115 23.04 0.38 2.61
N LYS A 116 23.40 -0.90 2.47
CA LYS A 116 23.25 -1.67 1.22
C LYS A 116 21.78 -1.90 0.85
N ASP A 117 20.94 -2.23 1.85
CA ASP A 117 19.53 -2.48 1.62
C ASP A 117 18.80 -1.17 1.26
N ASN A 118 19.16 -0.08 1.95
CA ASN A 118 18.63 1.25 1.66
C ASN A 118 18.99 1.69 0.23
N GLU A 119 20.25 1.55 -0.18
CA GLU A 119 20.69 1.88 -1.54
C GLU A 119 19.96 1.05 -2.60
N SER A 120 19.81 -0.25 -2.36
CA SER A 120 19.05 -1.15 -3.27
C SER A 120 17.60 -0.71 -3.43
N ILE A 121 16.93 -0.33 -2.33
CA ILE A 121 15.53 0.13 -2.37
C ILE A 121 15.43 1.50 -3.05
N CYS A 122 16.31 2.45 -2.73
CA CYS A 122 16.34 3.76 -3.38
C CYS A 122 16.49 3.62 -4.91
N ASN A 123 17.38 2.76 -5.36
CA ASN A 123 17.56 2.48 -6.79
C ASN A 123 16.29 1.89 -7.44
N LYS A 124 15.60 0.95 -6.75
CA LYS A 124 14.31 0.39 -7.22
C LYS A 124 13.20 1.43 -7.29
N MET A 125 13.24 2.46 -6.46
CA MET A 125 12.28 3.58 -6.47
C MET A 125 12.64 4.68 -7.48
N GLY A 126 13.74 4.55 -8.22
CA GLY A 126 14.21 5.55 -9.17
C GLY A 126 14.77 6.83 -8.50
N MET A 127 15.19 6.73 -7.24
CA MET A 127 15.79 7.85 -6.51
C MET A 127 17.25 8.03 -6.93
N ILE A 128 17.64 9.26 -7.19
CA ILE A 128 19.00 9.63 -7.59
C ILE A 128 19.63 10.42 -6.44
N ASN A 129 20.86 10.06 -6.06
CA ASN A 129 21.63 10.85 -5.12
C ASN A 129 22.19 12.10 -5.82
N ILE A 130 21.57 13.25 -5.55
CA ILE A 130 21.98 14.54 -6.15
C ILE A 130 23.32 15.07 -5.58
N PHE A 131 23.84 14.46 -4.51
CA PHE A 131 25.11 14.83 -3.89
C PHE A 131 26.26 13.91 -4.29
N SER A 132 26.03 12.91 -5.13
CA SER A 132 27.12 12.10 -5.68
C SER A 132 27.90 12.94 -6.69
N PRO A 133 29.24 13.06 -6.56
CA PRO A 133 30.04 13.64 -7.64
C PRO A 133 29.88 12.77 -8.89
N SER A 134 29.62 13.41 -9.99
CA SER A 134 29.58 12.82 -11.34
C SER A 134 30.95 12.32 -11.76
#